data_a03e4f49de1c42e1f2a5ae0444bbfcfe
#
_entry.id   a03e4f49de1c42e1f2a5ae0444bbfcfe
#
_cell.length_a   1.000
_cell.length_b   1.000
_cell.length_c   1.000
_cell.angle_alpha   90.00
_cell.angle_beta   90.00
_cell.angle_gamma   90.00
#
_symmetry.space_group_name_H-M   'P 1'
#
loop_
_entity.id
_entity.type
_entity.pdbx_description
1 polymer ?
#
loop_
_entity_poly.entity_id
_entity_poly.type
_entity_poly.pdbx_seq_one_letter_code
_entity_poly.pdbx_strand_id
1 'polypeptide(L)'
;MNKLFSIINKLRKSNLNLNTAKEIEEIKILKGKILSELQNLNNSNNLNEREFKVFSQFGEDGIIDYLVKKTKINKDEKFFIEIGVGNYSECNTKFLLMN
;
A
#
# COMPACT_ATOMS: atom_id res chain seq x y z
N MET A 1 -24.13 -34.89 -9.57
CA MET A 1 -23.87 -33.76 -10.47
C MET A 1 -23.98 -32.41 -9.81
N ASN A 2 -25.00 -32.13 -8.99
CA ASN A 2 -25.17 -30.83 -8.34
C ASN A 2 -24.04 -30.45 -7.37
N LYS A 3 -23.45 -31.42 -6.67
CA LYS A 3 -22.37 -31.21 -5.72
C LYS A 3 -21.07 -30.79 -6.43
N LEU A 4 -20.73 -31.42 -7.54
CA LEU A 4 -19.52 -31.10 -8.32
C LEU A 4 -19.64 -29.71 -8.97
N PHE A 5 -20.79 -29.37 -9.51
CA PHE A 5 -21.07 -28.06 -10.11
C PHE A 5 -20.98 -26.94 -9.07
N SER A 6 -21.51 -27.17 -7.86
CA SER A 6 -21.38 -26.24 -6.73
C SER A 6 -19.93 -25.99 -6.33
N ILE A 7 -19.11 -27.05 -6.28
CA ILE A 7 -17.69 -26.96 -5.95
C ILE A 7 -16.95 -26.16 -7.02
N ILE A 8 -17.20 -26.44 -8.30
CA ILE A 8 -16.60 -25.74 -9.44
C ILE A 8 -16.94 -24.25 -9.39
N ASN A 9 -18.21 -23.91 -9.14
CA ASN A 9 -18.65 -22.52 -9.04
C ASN A 9 -18.01 -21.79 -7.85
N LYS A 10 -17.86 -22.48 -6.72
CA LYS A 10 -17.19 -21.94 -5.54
C LYS A 10 -15.71 -21.67 -5.80
N LEU A 11 -15.03 -22.58 -6.50
CA LEU A 11 -13.62 -22.40 -6.90
C LEU A 11 -13.45 -21.25 -7.90
N ARG A 12 -14.33 -21.16 -8.90
CA ARG A 12 -14.33 -20.03 -9.86
C ARG A 12 -14.53 -18.68 -9.15
N LYS A 13 -15.49 -18.60 -8.24
CA LYS A 13 -15.77 -17.39 -7.47
C LYS A 13 -14.59 -17.01 -6.57
N SER A 14 -13.95 -17.99 -5.94
CA SER A 14 -12.75 -17.77 -5.13
C SER A 14 -11.57 -17.25 -5.97
N ASN A 15 -11.32 -17.82 -7.14
CA ASN A 15 -10.27 -17.37 -8.05
C ASN A 15 -10.52 -15.97 -8.60
N LEU A 16 -11.77 -15.63 -8.95
CA LEU A 16 -12.17 -14.27 -9.37
C LEU A 16 -11.94 -13.26 -8.25
N ASN A 17 -12.28 -13.59 -7.00
CA ASN A 17 -12.07 -12.72 -5.86
C ASN A 17 -10.58 -12.48 -5.58
N LEU A 18 -9.73 -13.51 -5.72
CA LEU A 18 -8.28 -13.39 -5.56
C LEU A 18 -7.68 -12.51 -6.66
N ASN A 19 -8.08 -12.66 -7.91
CA ASN A 19 -7.62 -11.84 -9.01
C ASN A 19 -8.05 -10.38 -8.84
N THR A 20 -9.30 -10.13 -8.43
CA THR A 20 -9.81 -8.79 -8.16
C THR A 20 -9.05 -8.12 -7.02
N ALA A 21 -8.78 -8.84 -5.91
CA ALA A 21 -8.01 -8.32 -4.78
C ALA A 21 -6.58 -7.94 -5.21
N LYS A 22 -5.94 -8.76 -6.04
CA LYS A 22 -4.60 -8.48 -6.59
C LYS A 22 -4.60 -7.24 -7.47
N GLU A 23 -5.57 -7.09 -8.36
CA GLU A 23 -5.71 -5.90 -9.22
C GLU A 23 -5.94 -4.63 -8.40
N ILE A 24 -6.76 -4.70 -7.35
CA ILE A 24 -6.99 -3.56 -6.43
C ILE A 24 -5.68 -3.17 -5.73
N GLU A 25 -4.88 -4.14 -5.29
CA GLU A 25 -3.58 -3.87 -4.67
C GLU A 25 -2.62 -3.19 -5.65
N GLU A 26 -2.55 -3.67 -6.89
CA GLU A 26 -1.74 -3.07 -7.95
C GLU A 26 -2.16 -1.63 -8.25
N ILE A 27 -3.47 -1.34 -8.30
CA ILE A 27 -4.00 0.01 -8.48
C ILE A 27 -3.66 0.91 -7.28
N LYS A 28 -3.76 0.40 -6.06
CA LYS A 28 -3.36 1.15 -4.85
C LYS A 28 -1.88 1.54 -4.88
N ILE A 29 -1.01 0.61 -5.27
CA ILE A 29 0.42 0.85 -5.39
C ILE A 29 0.70 1.92 -6.46
N LEU A 30 0.06 1.81 -7.63
CA LEU A 30 0.18 2.80 -8.69
C LEU A 30 -0.29 4.19 -8.24
N LYS A 31 -1.44 4.26 -7.58
CA LYS A 31 -1.93 5.51 -6.98
C LYS A 31 -0.91 6.10 -6.01
N GLY A 32 -0.34 5.28 -5.15
CA GLY A 32 0.68 5.70 -4.20
C GLY A 32 1.92 6.26 -4.88
N LYS A 33 2.41 5.61 -5.92
CA LYS A 33 3.57 6.08 -6.69
C LYS A 33 3.31 7.43 -7.35
N ILE A 34 2.13 7.63 -7.92
CA ILE A 34 1.71 8.91 -8.51
C ILE A 34 1.68 10.01 -7.43
N LEU A 35 1.06 9.73 -6.28
CA LEU A 35 0.98 10.68 -5.18
C LEU A 35 2.36 10.99 -4.58
N SER A 36 3.24 10.00 -4.50
CA SER A 36 4.62 10.18 -4.09
C SER A 36 5.40 11.12 -5.01
N GLU A 37 5.22 11.00 -6.32
CA GLU A 37 5.82 11.94 -7.30
C GLU A 37 5.21 13.34 -7.19
N LEU A 38 3.90 13.46 -7.01
CA LEU A 38 3.23 14.74 -6.83
C LEU A 38 3.68 15.48 -5.56
N GLN A 39 4.08 14.75 -4.52
CA GLN A 39 4.65 15.35 -3.31
C GLN A 39 5.91 16.17 -3.57
N ASN A 40 6.67 15.86 -4.61
CA ASN A 40 7.87 16.62 -4.99
C ASN A 40 7.54 18.06 -5.41
N LEU A 41 6.31 18.33 -5.83
CA LEU A 41 5.81 19.65 -6.19
C LEU A 41 5.27 20.45 -4.99
N ASN A 42 5.10 19.82 -3.86
CA ASN A 42 4.58 20.44 -2.64
C ASN A 42 5.75 21.01 -1.80
N ASN A 43 5.73 22.31 -1.55
CA ASN A 43 6.77 23.01 -0.80
C ASN A 43 6.46 23.14 0.72
N SER A 44 5.29 22.65 1.16
CA SER A 44 4.90 22.73 2.57
C SER A 44 5.73 21.82 3.46
N ASN A 45 6.05 22.31 4.66
CA ASN A 45 6.65 21.51 5.73
C ASN A 45 5.59 20.98 6.72
N ASN A 46 4.32 21.29 6.50
CA ASN A 46 3.23 20.80 7.32
C ASN A 46 2.96 19.33 7.01
N LEU A 47 3.12 18.45 7.98
CA LEU A 47 2.93 17.00 7.82
C LEU A 47 1.49 16.64 7.42
N ASN A 48 0.49 17.39 7.88
CA ASN A 48 -0.89 17.15 7.49
C ASN A 48 -1.16 17.33 5.99
N GLU A 49 -0.37 18.20 5.34
CA GLU A 49 -0.44 18.41 3.89
C GLU A 49 0.32 17.35 3.10
N ARG A 50 1.00 16.44 3.79
CA ARG A 50 1.75 15.32 3.22
C ARG A 50 0.99 14.01 3.23
N GLU A 51 -0.17 13.96 3.88
CA GLU A 51 -0.97 12.76 3.99
C GLU A 51 -1.45 12.26 2.63
N PHE A 52 -1.25 11.01 2.36
CA PHE A 52 -2.01 10.22 1.41
C PHE A 52 -2.07 8.77 1.87
N LYS A 53 -3.14 8.07 1.51
CA LYS A 53 -3.40 6.71 1.94
C LYS A 53 -3.22 5.72 0.81
N VAL A 54 -2.43 4.69 1.04
CA VAL A 54 -2.33 3.49 0.20
C VAL A 54 -2.72 2.25 1.00
N PHE A 55 -1.98 1.93 2.05
CA PHE A 55 -2.22 0.81 2.95
C PHE A 55 -2.38 1.22 4.41
N SER A 56 -1.93 2.40 4.80
CA SER A 56 -2.10 2.92 6.15
C SER A 56 -3.55 3.27 6.44
N GLN A 57 -3.88 3.40 7.72
CA GLN A 57 -5.25 3.66 8.16
C GLN A 57 -5.72 5.07 7.84
N PHE A 58 -4.88 6.08 8.04
CA PHE A 58 -5.27 7.49 7.97
C PHE A 58 -4.52 8.34 6.95
N GLY A 59 -3.37 7.94 6.49
CA GLY A 59 -2.58 8.73 5.53
C GLY A 59 -1.10 8.78 5.86
N GLU A 60 -0.67 7.97 6.78
CA GLU A 60 0.72 7.84 7.22
C GLU A 60 1.65 7.46 6.07
N ASP A 61 1.16 6.78 5.03
CA ASP A 61 1.94 6.46 3.84
C ASP A 61 2.59 7.71 3.23
N GLY A 62 1.82 8.78 3.10
CA GLY A 62 2.30 10.04 2.57
C GLY A 62 3.30 10.75 3.46
N ILE A 63 3.07 10.74 4.77
CA ILE A 63 3.98 11.34 5.75
C ILE A 63 5.31 10.60 5.76
N ILE A 64 5.28 9.26 5.78
CA ILE A 64 6.49 8.42 5.78
C ILE A 64 7.27 8.62 4.49
N ASP A 65 6.60 8.61 3.33
CA ASP A 65 7.22 8.88 2.03
C ASP A 65 7.97 10.22 2.03
N TYR A 66 7.31 11.27 2.52
CA TYR A 66 7.92 12.59 2.66
C TYR A 66 9.15 12.61 3.57
N LEU A 67 9.03 11.99 4.75
CA LEU A 67 10.12 11.96 5.72
C LEU A 67 11.33 11.17 5.22
N VAL A 68 11.11 10.03 4.57
CA VAL A 68 12.18 9.21 3.97
C VAL A 68 12.92 9.99 2.89
N LYS A 69 12.20 10.72 2.03
CA LYS A 69 12.81 11.58 1.01
C LYS A 69 13.58 12.75 1.61
N LYS A 70 13.01 13.40 2.61
CA LYS A 70 13.61 14.57 3.26
C LYS A 70 14.88 14.22 4.03
N THR A 71 14.90 13.06 4.68
CA THR A 71 16.08 12.61 5.44
C THR A 71 17.18 12.06 4.57
N LYS A 72 16.93 11.84 3.28
CA LYS A 72 17.91 11.33 2.30
C LYS A 72 18.59 10.04 2.75
N ILE A 73 17.85 9.15 3.41
CA ILE A 73 18.36 7.86 3.84
C ILE A 73 18.85 7.06 2.63
N ASN A 74 20.08 6.58 2.68
CA ASN A 74 20.65 5.73 1.63
C ASN A 74 19.82 4.45 1.48
N LYS A 75 19.57 4.01 0.24
CA LYS A 75 18.79 2.78 -0.03
C LYS A 75 19.34 1.55 0.68
N ASP A 76 20.64 1.42 0.75
CA ASP A 76 21.32 0.27 1.38
C ASP A 76 21.25 0.29 2.91
N GLU A 77 20.89 1.44 3.50
CA GLU A 77 20.75 1.66 4.94
C GLU A 77 19.28 1.73 5.39
N LYS A 78 18.33 1.56 4.46
CA LYS A 78 16.90 1.58 4.79
C LYS A 78 16.51 0.36 5.61
N PHE A 79 16.20 0.61 6.85
CA PHE A 79 15.70 -0.40 7.77
C PHE A 79 14.48 0.15 8.51
N PHE A 80 13.44 -0.64 8.64
CA PHE A 80 12.25 -0.28 9.39
C PHE A 80 11.71 -1.47 10.20
N ILE A 81 11.05 -1.17 11.29
CA ILE A 81 10.32 -2.12 12.13
C ILE A 81 8.91 -1.57 12.33
N GLU A 82 7.92 -2.41 12.17
CA GLU A 82 6.54 -2.12 12.53
C GLU A 82 5.99 -3.26 13.40
N ILE A 83 5.33 -2.88 14.50
CA ILE A 83 4.76 -3.82 15.48
C ILE A 83 3.25 -3.80 15.36
N GLY A 84 2.61 -4.98 15.45
CA GLY A 84 1.16 -5.08 15.43
C GLY A 84 0.53 -5.05 14.03
N VAL A 85 1.25 -5.51 13.00
CA VAL A 85 0.81 -5.46 11.59
C VAL A 85 -0.26 -6.50 11.22
N GLY A 86 -0.56 -7.47 12.07
CA GLY A 86 -1.53 -8.52 11.79
C GLY A 86 -1.18 -9.32 10.52
N ASN A 87 -2.07 -9.32 9.54
CA ASN A 87 -1.87 -9.96 8.24
C ASN A 87 -1.17 -9.08 7.20
N TYR A 88 -0.66 -7.92 7.60
CA TYR A 88 0.02 -6.97 6.73
C TYR A 88 -0.86 -6.37 5.62
N SER A 89 -2.19 -6.33 5.80
CA SER A 89 -3.13 -5.71 4.85
C SER A 89 -3.31 -4.22 5.07
N GLU A 90 -3.35 -3.80 6.34
CA GLU A 90 -3.41 -2.40 6.76
C GLU A 90 -2.22 -2.14 7.69
N CYS A 91 -1.26 -1.37 7.21
CA CYS A 91 -0.03 -1.09 7.95
C CYS A 91 0.71 0.10 7.34
N ASN A 92 1.65 0.66 8.08
CA ASN A 92 2.37 1.87 7.70
C ASN A 92 3.59 1.62 6.82
N THR A 93 4.12 0.41 6.80
CA THR A 93 5.37 0.09 6.10
C THR A 93 5.19 -0.61 4.77
N LYS A 94 3.99 -1.10 4.45
CA LYS A 94 3.76 -1.87 3.21
C LYS A 94 4.01 -1.03 1.96
N PHE A 95 3.55 0.21 1.90
CA PHE A 95 3.82 1.09 0.77
C PHE A 95 5.31 1.42 0.67
N LEU A 96 5.98 1.66 1.78
CA LEU A 96 7.42 1.88 1.83
C LEU A 96 8.20 0.68 1.26
N LEU A 97 7.75 -0.53 1.53
CA LEU A 97 8.37 -1.75 1.01
C LEU A 97 8.14 -1.92 -0.51
N MET A 98 6.98 -1.50 -1.01
CA MET A 98 6.57 -1.67 -2.41
C MET A 98 7.03 -0.53 -3.33
N ASN A 99 7.46 0.60 -2.79
CA ASN A 99 7.91 1.78 -3.53
C ASN A 99 9.44 1.85 -3.58
#